data_428f5b340c1917a6184f96a3fd8738b9
#
_entry.id   428f5b340c1917a6184f96a3fd8738b9
#
_cell.length_a   1.000
_cell.length_b   1.000
_cell.length_c   1.000
_cell.angle_alpha   90.00
_cell.angle_beta   90.00
_cell.angle_gamma   90.00
#
_symmetry.space_group_name_H-M   'P 1'
#
loop_
_entity.id
_entity.type
_entity.pdbx_description
1 polymer ?
#
loop_
_entity_poly.entity_id
_entity_poly.type
_entity_poly.pdbx_seq_one_letter_code
_entity_poly.pdbx_strand_id
1 'polypeptide(L)'
;MSTFVSEFLLGGSGKRVAIKDSIDIAGHPTRSGSRAFADAPPATRHADVVQSVLDAGWQIVGKTNLHELAFGVTGINDWSGTPINPQAPDRVPGGSSSGSAAAVAAGLADIAIGTDTGGSVRVPAACCGIAGLKPTYGRVSRAGAQPAVSSLDCVGPFAANMQDLIAAMQVICPGFAPQAAPVGGVHVGFLDVACEPWLKASLMAAVDAAGWRQQRLHLDDFEAAFGAGLTVINVENWAAFGHLTGKGLIGADVEQRLLAASRTSAAELADAEVVRTRFSHQVDAALEAFSVLLLPTLPDLPPTLAQARNGSQAVAGMTPLVRPFNLSGHPALTVPVTLVDSGLKVGLQIVGRKGQDEWVCALGAQLQQSITAHQ
;
A
#
# COMPACT_ATOMS: atom_id res chain seq x y z
N MET A 1 19.69 11.19 5.01
CA MET A 1 18.98 10.05 4.39
C MET A 1 17.51 10.23 4.66
N SER A 2 16.72 10.26 3.62
CA SER A 2 15.44 10.95 3.69
C SER A 2 14.26 10.02 3.91
N THR A 3 14.18 9.36 5.07
CA THR A 3 12.93 8.71 5.51
C THR A 3 11.85 9.76 5.72
N PHE A 4 12.21 10.88 6.34
CA PHE A 4 11.36 12.05 6.50
C PHE A 4 11.80 13.18 5.56
N VAL A 5 10.83 13.92 5.05
CA VAL A 5 11.06 15.20 4.34
C VAL A 5 10.97 16.38 5.31
N SER A 6 10.32 16.18 6.46
CA SER A 6 10.21 17.16 7.55
C SER A 6 9.96 16.42 8.86
N GLU A 7 10.73 16.71 9.89
CA GLU A 7 10.60 16.17 11.24
C GLU A 7 10.12 17.27 12.18
N PHE A 8 9.10 16.97 12.98
CA PHE A 8 8.52 17.85 14.00
C PHE A 8 7.64 17.01 14.92
N LEU A 9 7.29 17.55 16.08
CA LEU A 9 6.35 16.92 16.99
C LEU A 9 5.06 17.75 17.05
N LEU A 10 3.92 17.11 16.82
CA LEU A 10 2.61 17.72 16.85
C LEU A 10 1.61 16.79 17.54
N GLY A 11 0.79 17.31 18.44
CA GLY A 11 -0.25 16.55 19.14
C GLY A 11 0.16 16.10 20.54
N GLY A 12 -0.38 14.96 20.98
CA GLY A 12 -0.21 14.43 22.34
C GLY A 12 1.06 13.63 22.54
N SER A 13 1.03 12.71 23.53
CA SER A 13 2.14 11.82 23.91
C SER A 13 1.82 10.33 23.69
N GLY A 14 0.75 10.03 22.93
CA GLY A 14 0.38 8.67 22.58
C GLY A 14 1.32 8.05 21.55
N LYS A 15 0.80 7.14 20.70
CA LYS A 15 1.61 6.49 19.66
C LYS A 15 2.22 7.51 18.71
N ARG A 16 3.47 7.25 18.28
CA ARG A 16 4.21 8.09 17.32
C ARG A 16 3.73 7.73 15.91
N VAL A 17 3.22 8.72 15.19
CA VAL A 17 2.64 8.55 13.85
C VAL A 17 3.41 9.37 12.82
N ALA A 18 3.87 8.72 11.76
CA ALA A 18 4.48 9.37 10.60
C ALA A 18 3.43 9.51 9.47
N ILE A 19 3.39 10.67 8.81
CA ILE A 19 2.39 11.00 7.81
C ILE A 19 3.06 11.17 6.43
N LYS A 20 2.59 10.47 5.40
CA LYS A 20 3.09 10.62 4.03
C LYS A 20 2.96 12.06 3.54
N ASP A 21 3.98 12.58 2.84
CA ASP A 21 3.99 13.97 2.33
C ASP A 21 3.08 14.21 1.12
N SER A 22 2.09 13.39 0.92
CA SER A 22 0.92 13.62 0.07
C SER A 22 -0.37 13.86 0.87
N ILE A 23 -0.27 13.97 2.21
CA ILE A 23 -1.40 14.15 3.12
C ILE A 23 -1.19 15.46 3.89
N ASP A 24 -2.21 16.30 3.93
CA ASP A 24 -2.14 17.64 4.48
C ASP A 24 -2.06 17.65 6.02
N ILE A 25 -1.12 18.43 6.54
CA ILE A 25 -1.02 18.80 7.95
C ILE A 25 -1.07 20.31 8.02
N ALA A 26 -2.03 20.89 8.74
CA ALA A 26 -2.15 22.36 8.89
C ALA A 26 -0.84 22.97 9.39
N GLY A 27 -0.42 24.07 8.78
CA GLY A 27 0.85 24.74 9.08
C GLY A 27 2.09 24.14 8.40
N HIS A 28 1.93 23.01 7.68
CA HIS A 28 3.04 22.36 6.95
C HIS A 28 2.71 22.23 5.46
N PRO A 29 3.68 22.46 4.55
CA PRO A 29 3.46 22.28 3.12
C PRO A 29 3.32 20.80 2.77
N THR A 30 2.54 20.50 1.72
CA THR A 30 2.43 19.17 1.10
C THR A 30 3.11 19.23 -0.26
N ARG A 31 4.28 18.60 -0.37
CA ARG A 31 5.15 18.67 -1.55
C ARG A 31 5.10 17.45 -2.45
N SER A 32 4.47 16.38 -1.98
CA SER A 32 4.33 15.11 -2.73
C SER A 32 5.66 14.57 -3.29
N GLY A 33 6.78 14.82 -2.57
CA GLY A 33 8.12 14.41 -2.99
C GLY A 33 8.57 15.04 -4.30
N SER A 34 8.00 16.17 -4.74
CA SER A 34 8.30 16.80 -6.03
C SER A 34 8.83 18.21 -5.91
N ARG A 35 9.86 18.52 -6.72
CA ARG A 35 10.37 19.87 -6.87
C ARG A 35 9.32 20.84 -7.42
N ALA A 36 8.34 20.34 -8.17
CA ALA A 36 7.24 21.14 -8.67
C ALA A 36 6.41 21.81 -7.56
N PHE A 37 6.46 21.27 -6.36
CA PHE A 37 5.78 21.78 -5.16
C PHE A 37 6.76 22.26 -4.07
N ALA A 38 8.01 22.60 -4.44
CA ALA A 38 9.02 23.08 -3.48
C ALA A 38 8.53 24.30 -2.69
N ASP A 39 7.84 25.21 -3.35
CA ASP A 39 7.30 26.47 -2.79
C ASP A 39 5.81 26.35 -2.42
N ALA A 40 5.29 25.15 -2.25
CA ALA A 40 3.89 24.96 -1.84
C ALA A 40 3.63 25.67 -0.50
N PRO A 41 2.55 26.44 -0.37
CA PRO A 41 2.19 27.06 0.90
C PRO A 41 1.83 26.01 1.94
N PRO A 42 1.96 26.31 3.25
CA PRO A 42 1.47 25.46 4.28
C PRO A 42 -0.03 25.18 4.10
N ALA A 43 -0.46 23.93 4.32
CA ALA A 43 -1.87 23.58 4.30
C ALA A 43 -2.64 24.37 5.37
N THR A 44 -3.84 24.81 5.05
CA THR A 44 -4.68 25.64 5.95
C THR A 44 -5.46 24.81 6.96
N ARG A 45 -5.60 23.50 6.72
CA ARG A 45 -6.31 22.58 7.60
C ARG A 45 -5.68 21.19 7.52
N HIS A 46 -5.93 20.38 8.54
CA HIS A 46 -5.53 18.98 8.55
C HIS A 46 -6.39 18.17 7.57
N ALA A 47 -5.79 17.12 7.00
CA ALA A 47 -6.54 16.02 6.44
C ALA A 47 -7.39 15.34 7.55
N ASP A 48 -8.53 14.76 7.21
CA ASP A 48 -9.41 14.12 8.20
C ASP A 48 -8.68 13.06 9.02
N VAL A 49 -7.85 12.23 8.39
CA VAL A 49 -7.07 11.19 9.09
C VAL A 49 -6.02 11.79 10.04
N VAL A 50 -5.47 12.93 9.70
CA VAL A 50 -4.53 13.67 10.57
C VAL A 50 -5.26 14.23 11.77
N GLN A 51 -6.45 14.83 11.58
CA GLN A 51 -7.28 15.30 12.67
C GLN A 51 -7.65 14.15 13.61
N SER A 52 -8.07 13.00 13.08
CA SER A 52 -8.39 11.81 13.89
C SER A 52 -7.20 11.33 14.73
N VAL A 53 -5.98 11.36 14.17
CA VAL A 53 -4.74 11.01 14.91
C VAL A 53 -4.51 11.96 16.08
N LEU A 54 -4.71 13.26 15.86
CA LEU A 54 -4.55 14.29 16.90
C LEU A 54 -5.64 14.18 17.98
N ASP A 55 -6.89 13.95 17.59
CA ASP A 55 -8.05 13.78 18.48
C ASP A 55 -7.89 12.53 19.38
N ALA A 56 -7.19 11.50 18.89
CA ALA A 56 -6.83 10.31 19.67
C ALA A 56 -5.70 10.56 20.68
N GLY A 57 -5.15 11.78 20.75
CA GLY A 57 -4.04 12.13 21.62
C GLY A 57 -2.70 11.55 21.19
N TRP A 58 -2.58 11.12 19.92
CA TRP A 58 -1.34 10.58 19.39
C TRP A 58 -0.39 11.69 18.93
N GLN A 59 0.88 11.35 18.73
CA GLN A 59 1.93 12.28 18.36
C GLN A 59 2.36 12.09 16.92
N ILE A 60 2.19 13.10 16.08
CA ILE A 60 2.77 13.12 14.74
C ILE A 60 4.25 13.50 14.85
N VAL A 61 5.13 12.68 14.25
CA VAL A 61 6.58 12.83 14.33
C VAL A 61 7.20 13.42 13.05
N GLY A 62 6.40 13.69 12.03
CA GLY A 62 6.85 14.34 10.80
C GLY A 62 6.13 13.85 9.55
N LYS A 63 6.54 14.42 8.40
CA LYS A 63 6.08 14.03 7.06
C LYS A 63 7.11 13.13 6.40
N THR A 64 6.67 11.98 5.91
CA THR A 64 7.54 10.97 5.29
C THR A 64 7.70 11.15 3.81
N ASN A 65 8.86 10.76 3.33
CA ASN A 65 9.21 10.76 1.92
C ASN A 65 8.38 9.76 1.11
N LEU A 66 8.34 9.94 -0.20
CA LEU A 66 7.58 9.10 -1.11
C LEU A 66 8.21 9.10 -2.50
N HIS A 67 7.85 8.13 -3.34
CA HIS A 67 8.08 8.22 -4.78
C HIS A 67 7.35 9.45 -5.33
N GLU A 68 8.02 10.23 -6.15
CA GLU A 68 7.52 11.54 -6.61
C GLU A 68 6.08 11.49 -7.13
N LEU A 69 5.24 12.45 -6.72
CA LEU A 69 3.80 12.56 -7.05
C LEU A 69 2.98 11.29 -6.73
N ALA A 70 3.47 10.43 -5.86
CA ALA A 70 2.92 9.10 -5.61
C ALA A 70 2.77 8.22 -6.88
N PHE A 71 3.44 8.58 -7.99
CA PHE A 71 3.30 7.92 -9.28
C PHE A 71 4.50 7.02 -9.62
N GLY A 72 4.79 6.09 -8.74
CA GLY A 72 5.82 5.06 -8.91
C GLY A 72 5.84 4.08 -7.74
N VAL A 73 6.57 2.98 -7.90
CA VAL A 73 6.50 1.81 -7.00
C VAL A 73 7.82 1.50 -6.30
N THR A 74 8.94 2.08 -6.73
CA THR A 74 10.26 1.76 -6.16
C THR A 74 10.58 2.52 -4.88
N GLY A 75 9.99 3.71 -4.72
CA GLY A 75 10.34 4.65 -3.65
C GLY A 75 11.63 5.42 -3.93
N ILE A 76 12.26 5.24 -5.09
CA ILE A 76 13.38 6.06 -5.53
C ILE A 76 12.87 7.47 -5.81
N ASN A 77 13.55 8.46 -5.26
CA ASN A 77 13.26 9.87 -5.49
C ASN A 77 14.59 10.64 -5.54
N ASP A 78 14.93 11.17 -6.70
CA ASP A 78 16.20 11.83 -6.91
C ASP A 78 16.22 13.27 -6.39
N TRP A 79 15.07 13.87 -6.10
CA TRP A 79 14.97 15.20 -5.51
C TRP A 79 14.97 15.17 -3.98
N SER A 80 14.07 14.41 -3.36
CA SER A 80 13.93 14.35 -1.90
C SER A 80 14.76 13.22 -1.25
N GLY A 81 15.45 12.44 -2.08
CA GLY A 81 16.27 11.29 -1.68
C GLY A 81 15.45 9.99 -1.59
N THR A 82 16.12 8.87 -1.46
CA THR A 82 15.52 7.53 -1.38
C THR A 82 15.66 7.00 0.05
N PRO A 83 14.56 6.63 0.74
CA PRO A 83 14.63 5.96 2.02
C PRO A 83 15.36 4.63 1.91
N ILE A 84 16.13 4.27 2.95
CA ILE A 84 16.75 2.95 3.03
C ILE A 84 15.68 1.93 3.42
N ASN A 85 15.68 0.77 2.77
CA ASN A 85 14.93 -0.39 3.21
C ASN A 85 15.62 -1.00 4.45
N PRO A 86 15.02 -0.97 5.65
CA PRO A 86 15.72 -1.39 6.86
C PRO A 86 16.06 -2.89 6.91
N GLN A 87 15.28 -3.75 6.25
CA GLN A 87 15.57 -5.19 6.24
C GLN A 87 16.53 -5.62 5.12
N ALA A 88 16.69 -4.80 4.06
CA ALA A 88 17.54 -5.11 2.91
C ALA A 88 18.04 -3.80 2.28
N PRO A 89 19.12 -3.17 2.81
CA PRO A 89 19.58 -1.83 2.43
C PRO A 89 20.01 -1.69 0.97
N ASP A 90 20.33 -2.78 0.29
CA ASP A 90 20.68 -2.85 -1.13
C ASP A 90 19.46 -2.91 -2.06
N ARG A 91 18.25 -3.13 -1.50
CA ARG A 91 16.99 -3.24 -2.23
C ARG A 91 16.13 -2.00 -2.08
N VAL A 92 15.20 -1.82 -3.03
CA VAL A 92 14.26 -0.70 -2.95
C VAL A 92 13.36 -0.83 -1.71
N PRO A 93 12.98 0.30 -1.08
CA PRO A 93 12.03 0.30 0.04
C PRO A 93 10.58 0.04 -0.40
N GLY A 94 10.35 -0.01 -1.74
CA GLY A 94 9.00 0.01 -2.28
C GLY A 94 8.34 1.39 -2.20
N GLY A 95 7.26 1.59 -2.92
CA GLY A 95 6.57 2.87 -3.02
C GLY A 95 5.10 2.71 -3.45
N SER A 96 4.41 3.85 -3.49
CA SER A 96 4.92 5.21 -3.36
C SER A 96 5.16 5.64 -1.90
N SER A 97 4.60 5.01 -0.88
CA SER A 97 4.72 5.41 0.54
C SER A 97 6.02 4.87 1.17
N SER A 98 7.17 5.09 0.50
CA SER A 98 8.48 4.53 0.85
C SER A 98 8.97 4.95 2.23
N GLY A 99 8.90 6.25 2.55
CA GLY A 99 9.32 6.78 3.84
C GLY A 99 8.41 6.31 4.98
N SER A 100 7.10 6.14 4.73
CA SER A 100 6.15 5.63 5.72
C SER A 100 6.51 4.22 6.16
N ALA A 101 6.74 3.31 5.20
CA ALA A 101 7.14 1.95 5.51
C ALA A 101 8.53 1.89 6.17
N ALA A 102 9.50 2.64 5.65
CA ALA A 102 10.85 2.69 6.22
C ALA A 102 10.85 3.25 7.65
N ALA A 103 10.03 4.26 7.95
CA ALA A 103 9.93 4.85 9.30
C ALA A 103 9.45 3.81 10.32
N VAL A 104 8.42 3.05 10.00
CA VAL A 104 7.90 1.99 10.88
C VAL A 104 8.90 0.84 11.01
N ALA A 105 9.45 0.36 9.89
CA ALA A 105 10.40 -0.75 9.90
C ALA A 105 11.71 -0.43 10.66
N ALA A 106 12.11 0.85 10.70
CA ALA A 106 13.27 1.34 11.44
C ALA A 106 12.93 1.72 12.90
N GLY A 107 11.69 1.59 13.36
CA GLY A 107 11.26 1.98 14.71
C GLY A 107 11.25 3.50 14.96
N LEU A 108 11.29 4.32 13.91
CA LEU A 108 11.22 5.78 14.00
C LEU A 108 9.80 6.29 14.27
N ALA A 109 8.80 5.49 13.92
CA ALA A 109 7.40 5.68 14.25
C ALA A 109 6.77 4.33 14.61
N ASP A 110 5.74 4.34 15.46
CA ASP A 110 4.99 3.14 15.82
C ASP A 110 3.99 2.77 14.72
N ILE A 111 3.44 3.79 14.07
CA ILE A 111 2.46 3.74 12.99
C ILE A 111 2.88 4.74 11.90
N ALA A 112 2.56 4.45 10.65
CA ALA A 112 2.58 5.46 9.61
C ALA A 112 1.28 5.43 8.79
N ILE A 113 0.91 6.58 8.23
CA ILE A 113 -0.23 6.72 7.32
C ILE A 113 0.30 7.01 5.91
N GLY A 114 -0.19 6.25 4.94
CA GLY A 114 0.13 6.41 3.53
C GLY A 114 -1.10 6.35 2.65
N THR A 115 -0.87 6.23 1.33
CA THR A 115 -1.93 6.11 0.31
C THR A 115 -1.63 4.93 -0.61
N ASP A 116 -2.67 4.27 -1.11
CA ASP A 116 -2.57 3.06 -1.95
C ASP A 116 -3.52 3.17 -3.16
N THR A 117 -2.99 3.58 -4.30
CA THR A 117 -3.72 3.70 -5.57
C THR A 117 -3.49 2.47 -6.46
N GLY A 118 -2.35 1.81 -6.35
CA GLY A 118 -1.99 0.62 -7.13
C GLY A 118 -1.04 -0.30 -6.39
N GLY A 119 -1.10 -0.31 -5.04
CA GLY A 119 -0.25 -1.08 -4.15
C GLY A 119 0.63 -0.24 -3.22
N SER A 120 0.47 1.09 -3.19
CA SER A 120 1.42 2.01 -2.55
C SER A 120 1.43 2.01 -1.01
N VAL A 121 0.62 1.19 -0.34
CA VAL A 121 0.77 0.78 1.06
C VAL A 121 1.33 -0.64 1.12
N ARG A 122 0.71 -1.57 0.39
CA ARG A 122 1.02 -2.99 0.47
C ARG A 122 2.41 -3.35 -0.05
N VAL A 123 2.83 -2.75 -1.18
CA VAL A 123 4.17 -2.96 -1.77
C VAL A 123 5.28 -2.53 -0.82
N PRO A 124 5.33 -1.27 -0.32
CA PRO A 124 6.39 -0.88 0.61
C PRO A 124 6.31 -1.62 1.96
N ALA A 125 5.11 -2.02 2.42
CA ALA A 125 4.98 -2.90 3.59
C ALA A 125 5.67 -4.24 3.36
N ALA A 126 5.45 -4.90 2.21
CA ALA A 126 6.12 -6.14 1.86
C ALA A 126 7.64 -5.96 1.68
N CYS A 127 8.08 -4.87 1.03
CA CYS A 127 9.51 -4.57 0.86
C CYS A 127 10.24 -4.35 2.18
N CYS A 128 9.60 -3.70 3.14
CA CYS A 128 10.19 -3.34 4.44
C CYS A 128 9.87 -4.36 5.55
N GLY A 129 9.12 -5.43 5.26
CA GLY A 129 8.84 -6.52 6.19
C GLY A 129 7.91 -6.15 7.34
N ILE A 130 6.91 -5.31 7.09
CA ILE A 130 5.92 -4.84 8.06
C ILE A 130 4.49 -5.10 7.57
N ALA A 131 3.49 -4.88 8.41
CA ALA A 131 2.09 -4.93 8.03
C ALA A 131 1.65 -3.62 7.37
N GLY A 132 0.75 -3.73 6.35
CA GLY A 132 0.16 -2.57 5.68
C GLY A 132 -1.20 -2.91 5.10
N LEU A 133 -2.19 -2.09 5.39
CA LEU A 133 -3.57 -2.28 4.95
C LEU A 133 -4.00 -1.22 3.95
N LYS A 134 -4.50 -1.68 2.81
CA LYS A 134 -5.39 -0.91 1.93
C LYS A 134 -6.83 -1.21 2.35
N PRO A 135 -7.54 -0.29 3.03
CA PRO A 135 -8.93 -0.51 3.41
C PRO A 135 -9.85 -0.68 2.19
N THR A 136 -11.09 -1.07 2.43
CA THR A 136 -12.16 -0.96 1.45
C THR A 136 -12.19 0.45 0.88
N TYR A 137 -12.29 0.59 -0.46
CA TYR A 137 -12.37 1.90 -1.10
C TYR A 137 -13.52 2.75 -0.49
N GLY A 138 -13.19 3.99 -0.15
CA GLY A 138 -14.14 4.94 0.44
C GLY A 138 -14.38 4.77 1.96
N ARG A 139 -13.80 3.76 2.61
CA ARG A 139 -14.02 3.51 4.04
C ARG A 139 -13.25 4.46 4.96
N VAL A 140 -12.05 4.86 4.57
CA VAL A 140 -11.25 5.88 5.25
C VAL A 140 -11.32 7.16 4.41
N SER A 141 -11.53 8.31 5.07
CA SER A 141 -11.60 9.60 4.39
C SER A 141 -10.30 9.91 3.66
N ARG A 142 -10.42 10.44 2.44
CA ARG A 142 -9.32 10.95 1.63
C ARG A 142 -9.24 12.47 1.62
N ALA A 143 -10.10 13.16 2.39
CA ALA A 143 -10.09 14.62 2.45
C ALA A 143 -8.72 15.12 2.95
N GLY A 144 -8.06 15.96 2.17
CA GLY A 144 -6.69 16.43 2.41
C GLY A 144 -5.59 15.51 1.91
N ALA A 145 -5.89 14.44 1.15
CA ALA A 145 -4.90 13.63 0.45
C ALA A 145 -4.77 14.00 -1.03
N GLN A 146 -3.56 13.90 -1.59
CA GLN A 146 -3.26 14.19 -2.99
C GLN A 146 -2.99 12.90 -3.79
N PRO A 147 -3.48 12.81 -5.06
CA PRO A 147 -4.36 13.78 -5.74
C PRO A 147 -5.74 13.85 -5.08
N ALA A 148 -6.39 15.00 -5.19
CA ALA A 148 -7.69 15.23 -4.54
C ALA A 148 -8.79 14.29 -5.06
N VAL A 149 -8.75 13.95 -6.35
CA VAL A 149 -9.72 13.06 -7.01
C VAL A 149 -9.03 11.77 -7.44
N SER A 150 -9.57 10.65 -6.99
CA SER A 150 -9.21 9.31 -7.46
C SER A 150 -10.32 8.33 -7.17
N SER A 151 -10.56 7.40 -8.08
CA SER A 151 -11.52 6.31 -7.94
C SER A 151 -10.89 5.00 -7.45
N LEU A 152 -9.59 5.02 -7.15
CA LEU A 152 -8.82 3.85 -6.73
C LEU A 152 -8.08 4.04 -5.40
N ASP A 153 -7.71 5.28 -5.09
CA ASP A 153 -6.81 5.57 -3.99
C ASP A 153 -7.49 5.41 -2.63
N CYS A 154 -6.77 4.79 -1.70
CA CYS A 154 -7.18 4.60 -0.32
C CYS A 154 -6.11 5.16 0.61
N VAL A 155 -6.50 5.83 1.68
CA VAL A 155 -5.60 6.11 2.81
C VAL A 155 -5.53 4.86 3.66
N GLY A 156 -4.32 4.43 4.04
CA GLY A 156 -4.14 3.22 4.83
C GLY A 156 -2.94 3.26 5.76
N PRO A 157 -2.99 2.46 6.86
CA PRO A 157 -1.96 2.42 7.88
C PRO A 157 -0.86 1.40 7.57
N PHE A 158 0.32 1.67 8.15
CA PHE A 158 1.43 0.75 8.35
C PHE A 158 1.70 0.57 9.83
N ALA A 159 2.09 -0.63 10.24
CA ALA A 159 2.59 -0.92 11.57
C ALA A 159 3.54 -2.14 11.56
N ALA A 160 4.42 -2.23 12.55
CA ALA A 160 5.31 -3.39 12.70
C ALA A 160 4.55 -4.67 13.10
N ASN A 161 3.37 -4.52 13.68
CA ASN A 161 2.52 -5.61 14.16
C ASN A 161 1.04 -5.31 13.92
N MET A 162 0.21 -6.36 13.96
CA MET A 162 -1.22 -6.23 13.71
C MET A 162 -1.97 -5.50 14.82
N GLN A 163 -1.49 -5.51 16.07
CA GLN A 163 -2.13 -4.79 17.17
C GLN A 163 -2.10 -3.28 16.92
N ASP A 164 -0.95 -2.75 16.51
CA ASP A 164 -0.80 -1.33 16.18
C ASP A 164 -1.53 -0.94 14.89
N LEU A 165 -1.57 -1.85 13.89
CA LEU A 165 -2.33 -1.62 12.68
C LEU A 165 -3.84 -1.55 12.95
N ILE A 166 -4.38 -2.44 13.80
CA ILE A 166 -5.78 -2.41 14.24
C ILE A 166 -6.08 -1.13 15.03
N ALA A 167 -5.18 -0.73 15.94
CA ALA A 167 -5.31 0.53 16.67
C ALA A 167 -5.34 1.74 15.72
N ALA A 168 -4.52 1.74 14.67
CA ALA A 168 -4.55 2.77 13.64
C ALA A 168 -5.91 2.83 12.93
N MET A 169 -6.45 1.67 12.55
CA MET A 169 -7.77 1.60 11.90
C MET A 169 -8.90 2.10 12.83
N GLN A 170 -8.86 1.82 14.13
CA GLN A 170 -9.83 2.34 15.09
C GLN A 170 -9.83 3.88 15.14
N VAL A 171 -8.69 4.50 14.91
CA VAL A 171 -8.54 5.96 14.92
C VAL A 171 -8.95 6.59 13.59
N ILE A 172 -8.47 6.05 12.45
CA ILE A 172 -8.67 6.71 11.15
C ILE A 172 -9.95 6.28 10.41
N CYS A 173 -10.64 5.25 10.89
CA CYS A 173 -11.81 4.68 10.24
C CYS A 173 -13.02 4.73 11.19
N PRO A 174 -13.89 5.73 11.07
CA PRO A 174 -15.08 5.81 11.92
C PRO A 174 -15.93 4.54 11.87
N GLY A 175 -16.31 4.04 13.05
CA GLY A 175 -17.10 2.82 13.18
C GLY A 175 -16.33 1.51 13.01
N PHE A 176 -15.00 1.55 12.87
CA PHE A 176 -14.19 0.33 12.89
C PHE A 176 -14.19 -0.30 14.29
N ALA A 177 -14.77 -1.48 14.41
CA ALA A 177 -14.87 -2.25 15.65
C ALA A 177 -14.07 -3.56 15.51
N PRO A 178 -12.91 -3.70 16.18
CA PRO A 178 -12.11 -4.92 16.11
C PRO A 178 -12.94 -6.17 16.38
N GLN A 179 -12.73 -7.19 15.58
CA GLN A 179 -13.37 -8.49 15.72
C GLN A 179 -12.34 -9.54 16.17
N ALA A 180 -12.82 -10.56 16.89
CA ALA A 180 -12.00 -11.73 17.16
C ALA A 180 -11.97 -12.64 15.91
N ALA A 181 -10.80 -13.19 15.60
CA ALA A 181 -10.73 -14.25 14.60
C ALA A 181 -11.47 -15.51 15.07
N PRO A 182 -12.07 -16.29 14.16
CA PRO A 182 -12.78 -17.50 14.53
C PRO A 182 -11.81 -18.55 15.08
N VAL A 183 -12.29 -19.37 16.02
CA VAL A 183 -11.57 -20.53 16.49
C VAL A 183 -11.79 -21.67 15.49
N GLY A 184 -10.89 -21.81 14.52
CA GLY A 184 -10.97 -22.83 13.46
C GLY A 184 -11.94 -22.48 12.33
N GLY A 185 -12.00 -23.35 11.33
CA GLY A 185 -12.96 -23.23 10.23
C GLY A 185 -12.63 -22.15 9.17
N VAL A 186 -11.46 -21.55 9.18
CA VAL A 186 -11.06 -20.59 8.13
C VAL A 186 -10.74 -21.35 6.85
N HIS A 187 -11.54 -21.09 5.81
CA HIS A 187 -11.34 -21.64 4.47
C HIS A 187 -10.89 -20.54 3.52
N VAL A 188 -9.72 -20.69 2.94
CA VAL A 188 -9.10 -19.64 2.13
C VAL A 188 -8.94 -20.07 0.67
N GLY A 189 -9.18 -19.14 -0.26
CA GLY A 189 -8.85 -19.31 -1.67
C GLY A 189 -7.43 -18.80 -1.92
N PHE A 190 -6.46 -19.71 -2.14
CA PHE A 190 -5.10 -19.30 -2.51
C PHE A 190 -5.04 -19.08 -4.02
N LEU A 191 -4.85 -17.84 -4.46
CA LEU A 191 -4.83 -17.46 -5.87
C LEU A 191 -3.64 -18.09 -6.59
N ASP A 192 -3.91 -18.70 -7.73
CA ASP A 192 -2.89 -19.26 -8.61
C ASP A 192 -2.33 -18.15 -9.50
N VAL A 193 -1.32 -17.44 -8.99
CA VAL A 193 -0.64 -16.32 -9.65
C VAL A 193 0.82 -16.66 -9.91
N ALA A 194 1.40 -16.00 -10.93
CA ALA A 194 2.82 -16.13 -11.23
C ALA A 194 3.66 -15.51 -10.11
N CYS A 195 4.50 -16.33 -9.48
CA CYS A 195 5.46 -15.91 -8.45
C CYS A 195 6.55 -16.97 -8.32
N GLU A 196 7.63 -16.64 -7.63
CA GLU A 196 8.72 -17.59 -7.35
C GLU A 196 8.20 -18.80 -6.58
N PRO A 197 8.56 -20.04 -6.99
CA PRO A 197 8.07 -21.28 -6.34
C PRO A 197 8.42 -21.36 -4.85
N TRP A 198 9.63 -20.94 -4.47
CA TRP A 198 10.06 -20.92 -3.06
C TRP A 198 9.22 -19.96 -2.21
N LEU A 199 8.86 -18.80 -2.77
CA LEU A 199 8.00 -17.82 -2.10
C LEU A 199 6.60 -18.41 -1.87
N LYS A 200 6.00 -18.99 -2.91
CA LYS A 200 4.69 -19.65 -2.80
C LYS A 200 4.71 -20.72 -1.72
N ALA A 201 5.73 -21.58 -1.70
CA ALA A 201 5.87 -22.64 -0.71
C ALA A 201 5.97 -22.08 0.72
N SER A 202 6.79 -21.05 0.94
CA SER A 202 6.93 -20.39 2.25
C SER A 202 5.62 -19.78 2.76
N LEU A 203 4.87 -19.12 1.87
CA LEU A 203 3.58 -18.51 2.23
C LEU A 203 2.51 -19.58 2.51
N MET A 204 2.46 -20.66 1.73
CA MET A 204 1.55 -21.78 1.99
C MET A 204 1.83 -22.45 3.33
N ALA A 205 3.12 -22.64 3.68
CA ALA A 205 3.53 -23.20 4.97
C ALA A 205 3.07 -22.31 6.16
N ALA A 206 3.14 -20.99 6.01
CA ALA A 206 2.63 -20.07 7.02
C ALA A 206 1.10 -20.16 7.19
N VAL A 207 0.35 -20.40 6.11
CA VAL A 207 -1.10 -20.61 6.13
C VAL A 207 -1.44 -21.94 6.79
N ASP A 208 -0.67 -23.00 6.52
CA ASP A 208 -0.81 -24.32 7.16
C ASP A 208 -0.54 -24.25 8.67
N ALA A 209 0.50 -23.50 9.09
CA ALA A 209 0.80 -23.25 10.49
C ALA A 209 -0.33 -22.52 11.24
N ALA A 210 -1.11 -21.69 10.54
CA ALA A 210 -2.30 -21.06 11.10
C ALA A 210 -3.52 -22.03 11.19
N GLY A 211 -3.38 -23.26 10.70
CA GLY A 211 -4.46 -24.26 10.67
C GLY A 211 -5.59 -23.92 9.70
N TRP A 212 -5.34 -23.11 8.69
CA TRP A 212 -6.34 -22.70 7.72
C TRP A 212 -6.44 -23.72 6.58
N ARG A 213 -7.67 -24.08 6.23
CA ARG A 213 -7.90 -24.92 5.06
C ARG A 213 -7.73 -24.09 3.80
N GLN A 214 -6.78 -24.48 2.94
CA GLN A 214 -6.51 -23.76 1.70
C GLN A 214 -6.98 -24.56 0.47
N GLN A 215 -7.49 -23.85 -0.53
CA GLN A 215 -7.87 -24.38 -1.83
C GLN A 215 -7.32 -23.45 -2.92
N ARG A 216 -6.77 -24.02 -3.98
CA ARG A 216 -6.33 -23.23 -5.15
C ARG A 216 -7.53 -22.58 -5.82
N LEU A 217 -7.37 -21.33 -6.21
CA LEU A 217 -8.37 -20.51 -6.88
C LEU A 217 -7.75 -19.81 -8.08
N HIS A 218 -8.48 -19.75 -9.17
CA HIS A 218 -8.18 -18.93 -10.34
C HIS A 218 -9.24 -17.84 -10.52
N LEU A 219 -8.81 -16.63 -10.90
CA LEU A 219 -9.69 -15.53 -11.30
C LEU A 219 -9.35 -15.17 -12.73
N ASP A 220 -10.29 -15.43 -13.65
CA ASP A 220 -10.07 -15.33 -15.11
C ASP A 220 -9.64 -13.93 -15.56
N ASP A 221 -10.18 -12.89 -14.93
CA ASP A 221 -9.90 -11.50 -15.30
C ASP A 221 -8.74 -10.87 -14.49
N PHE A 222 -7.95 -11.64 -13.76
CA PHE A 222 -6.91 -11.06 -12.86
C PHE A 222 -5.86 -10.24 -13.63
N GLU A 223 -5.37 -10.75 -14.77
CA GLU A 223 -4.41 -10.04 -15.61
C GLU A 223 -5.06 -8.83 -16.31
N ALA A 224 -6.30 -8.99 -16.81
CA ALA A 224 -7.05 -7.89 -17.40
C ALA A 224 -7.29 -6.76 -16.37
N ALA A 225 -7.60 -7.10 -15.13
CA ALA A 225 -7.78 -6.14 -14.03
C ALA A 225 -6.48 -5.38 -13.68
N PHE A 226 -5.33 -6.04 -13.81
CA PHE A 226 -4.04 -5.36 -13.65
C PHE A 226 -3.84 -4.27 -14.71
N GLY A 227 -4.12 -4.57 -15.98
CA GLY A 227 -4.04 -3.62 -17.08
C GLY A 227 -5.05 -2.48 -16.95
N ALA A 228 -6.33 -2.82 -16.70
CA ALA A 228 -7.41 -1.85 -16.51
C ALA A 228 -7.13 -0.88 -15.34
N GLY A 229 -6.59 -1.39 -14.23
CA GLY A 229 -6.16 -0.54 -13.12
C GLY A 229 -5.10 0.49 -13.52
N LEU A 230 -4.15 0.12 -14.38
CA LEU A 230 -3.17 1.08 -14.90
C LEU A 230 -3.81 2.14 -15.80
N THR A 231 -4.75 1.74 -16.66
CA THR A 231 -5.49 2.68 -17.52
C THR A 231 -6.19 3.75 -16.69
N VAL A 232 -6.91 3.37 -15.64
CA VAL A 232 -7.59 4.32 -14.74
C VAL A 232 -6.58 5.22 -14.04
N ILE A 233 -5.49 4.65 -13.48
CA ILE A 233 -4.42 5.41 -12.82
C ILE A 233 -3.83 6.45 -13.79
N ASN A 234 -3.59 6.09 -15.04
CA ASN A 234 -3.04 6.99 -16.04
C ASN A 234 -3.94 8.19 -16.28
N VAL A 235 -5.25 7.96 -16.51
CA VAL A 235 -6.21 9.05 -16.74
C VAL A 235 -6.28 9.99 -15.53
N GLU A 236 -6.38 9.45 -14.33
CA GLU A 236 -6.48 10.24 -13.09
C GLU A 236 -5.19 11.04 -12.81
N ASN A 237 -4.01 10.41 -12.98
CA ASN A 237 -2.74 11.11 -12.78
C ASN A 237 -2.47 12.16 -13.86
N TRP A 238 -2.85 11.91 -15.13
CA TRP A 238 -2.76 12.92 -16.16
C TRP A 238 -3.65 14.13 -15.85
N ALA A 239 -4.88 13.89 -15.42
CA ALA A 239 -5.80 14.96 -15.00
C ALA A 239 -5.25 15.78 -13.82
N ALA A 240 -4.60 15.12 -12.86
CA ALA A 240 -4.06 15.77 -11.67
C ALA A 240 -2.74 16.51 -11.93
N PHE A 241 -1.81 15.90 -12.67
CA PHE A 241 -0.41 16.33 -12.73
C PHE A 241 0.11 16.59 -14.14
N GLY A 242 -0.67 16.34 -15.19
CA GLY A 242 -0.24 16.54 -16.58
C GLY A 242 0.23 17.97 -16.88
N HIS A 243 -0.31 18.97 -16.17
CA HIS A 243 0.08 20.38 -16.27
C HIS A 243 1.53 20.65 -15.80
N LEU A 244 2.19 19.70 -15.14
CA LEU A 244 3.58 19.83 -14.67
C LEU A 244 4.60 19.40 -15.73
N THR A 245 4.19 18.69 -16.78
CA THR A 245 5.08 18.20 -17.85
C THR A 245 5.69 19.35 -18.65
N GLY A 246 6.90 19.15 -19.15
CA GLY A 246 7.64 20.15 -19.96
C GLY A 246 8.22 21.32 -19.18
N LYS A 247 8.11 21.35 -17.86
CA LYS A 247 8.60 22.44 -17.01
C LYS A 247 9.97 22.16 -16.37
N GLY A 248 10.49 20.93 -16.51
CA GLY A 248 11.76 20.52 -15.90
C GLY A 248 11.72 20.49 -14.35
N LEU A 249 10.54 20.41 -13.76
CA LEU A 249 10.33 20.46 -12.31
C LEU A 249 9.98 19.09 -11.71
N ILE A 250 9.81 18.06 -12.53
CA ILE A 250 9.54 16.68 -12.11
C ILE A 250 10.63 15.76 -12.63
N GLY A 251 10.82 14.62 -11.98
CA GLY A 251 11.80 13.62 -12.37
C GLY A 251 11.48 12.99 -13.73
N ALA A 252 12.52 12.62 -14.47
CA ALA A 252 12.38 12.13 -15.84
C ALA A 252 11.50 10.87 -15.96
N ASP A 253 11.55 9.97 -14.98
CA ASP A 253 10.74 8.77 -14.94
C ASP A 253 9.24 9.08 -14.75
N VAL A 254 8.92 10.03 -13.87
CA VAL A 254 7.54 10.48 -13.61
C VAL A 254 7.02 11.28 -14.82
N GLU A 255 7.84 12.15 -15.41
CA GLU A 255 7.47 12.88 -16.61
C GLU A 255 7.16 11.95 -17.79
N GLN A 256 8.01 10.94 -18.01
CA GLN A 256 7.78 9.92 -19.04
C GLN A 256 6.47 9.17 -18.82
N ARG A 257 6.14 8.81 -17.57
CA ARG A 257 4.86 8.14 -17.23
C ARG A 257 3.67 9.05 -17.47
N LEU A 258 3.75 10.33 -17.09
CA LEU A 258 2.68 11.31 -17.35
C LEU A 258 2.48 11.53 -18.85
N LEU A 259 3.56 11.65 -19.64
CA LEU A 259 3.47 11.76 -21.08
C LEU A 259 2.91 10.48 -21.74
N ALA A 260 3.18 9.31 -21.20
CA ALA A 260 2.53 8.07 -21.65
C ALA A 260 1.03 8.08 -21.27
N ALA A 261 0.70 8.49 -20.06
CA ALA A 261 -0.67 8.59 -19.56
C ALA A 261 -1.55 9.54 -20.38
N SER A 262 -0.97 10.62 -20.93
CA SER A 262 -1.69 11.58 -21.81
C SER A 262 -2.27 10.97 -23.09
N ARG A 263 -1.78 9.78 -23.48
CA ARG A 263 -2.22 9.08 -24.68
C ARG A 263 -3.40 8.13 -24.43
N THR A 264 -3.78 7.94 -23.16
CA THR A 264 -4.90 7.07 -22.79
C THR A 264 -6.20 7.67 -23.30
N SER A 265 -6.90 6.96 -24.14
CA SER A 265 -8.16 7.40 -24.76
C SER A 265 -9.37 7.18 -23.84
N ALA A 266 -10.47 7.89 -24.14
CA ALA A 266 -11.74 7.67 -23.46
C ALA A 266 -12.32 6.26 -23.72
N ALA A 267 -12.01 5.66 -24.88
CA ALA A 267 -12.43 4.30 -25.20
C ALA A 267 -11.69 3.28 -24.31
N GLU A 268 -10.37 3.40 -24.18
CA GLU A 268 -9.59 2.53 -23.29
C GLU A 268 -10.05 2.66 -21.82
N LEU A 269 -10.42 3.87 -21.38
CA LEU A 269 -10.99 4.06 -20.04
C LEU A 269 -12.36 3.37 -19.92
N ALA A 270 -13.22 3.47 -20.91
CA ALA A 270 -14.53 2.80 -20.91
C ALA A 270 -14.37 1.27 -20.85
N ASP A 271 -13.43 0.70 -21.62
CA ASP A 271 -13.12 -0.73 -21.58
C ASP A 271 -12.57 -1.15 -20.21
N ALA A 272 -11.72 -0.32 -19.60
CA ALA A 272 -11.20 -0.56 -18.25
C ALA A 272 -12.31 -0.58 -17.19
N GLU A 273 -13.33 0.26 -17.29
CA GLU A 273 -14.49 0.26 -16.39
C GLU A 273 -15.36 -0.98 -16.53
N VAL A 274 -15.48 -1.53 -17.75
CA VAL A 274 -16.13 -2.84 -17.96
C VAL A 274 -15.36 -3.95 -17.26
N VAL A 275 -14.03 -3.96 -17.40
CA VAL A 275 -13.17 -4.93 -16.68
C VAL A 275 -13.28 -4.74 -15.17
N ARG A 276 -13.30 -3.50 -14.68
CA ARG A 276 -13.49 -3.19 -13.24
C ARG A 276 -14.73 -3.86 -12.69
N THR A 277 -15.86 -3.67 -13.36
CA THR A 277 -17.15 -4.23 -12.96
C THR A 277 -17.12 -5.76 -12.94
N ARG A 278 -16.65 -6.37 -14.01
CA ARG A 278 -16.59 -7.82 -14.16
C ARG A 278 -15.64 -8.47 -13.13
N PHE A 279 -14.43 -7.93 -12.98
CA PHE A 279 -13.45 -8.42 -12.00
C PHE A 279 -13.95 -8.23 -10.56
N SER A 280 -14.61 -7.10 -10.26
CA SER A 280 -15.19 -6.88 -8.94
C SER A 280 -16.21 -7.98 -8.58
N HIS A 281 -17.09 -8.34 -9.53
CA HIS A 281 -18.06 -9.44 -9.33
C HIS A 281 -17.37 -10.80 -9.18
N GLN A 282 -16.28 -11.06 -9.91
CA GLN A 282 -15.52 -12.32 -9.72
C GLN A 282 -14.92 -12.43 -8.31
N VAL A 283 -14.36 -11.33 -7.77
CA VAL A 283 -13.82 -11.31 -6.41
C VAL A 283 -14.95 -11.46 -5.38
N ASP A 284 -16.08 -10.76 -5.56
CA ASP A 284 -17.26 -10.88 -4.70
C ASP A 284 -17.76 -12.34 -4.67
N ALA A 285 -17.93 -13.00 -5.83
CA ALA A 285 -18.36 -14.39 -5.95
C ALA A 285 -17.37 -15.38 -5.31
N ALA A 286 -16.06 -15.18 -5.50
CA ALA A 286 -15.04 -15.99 -4.85
C ALA A 286 -15.13 -15.90 -3.31
N LEU A 287 -15.37 -14.70 -2.80
CA LEU A 287 -15.51 -14.44 -1.37
C LEU A 287 -16.83 -14.98 -0.77
N GLU A 288 -17.80 -15.41 -1.57
CA GLU A 288 -18.96 -16.20 -1.07
C GLU A 288 -18.52 -17.58 -0.61
N ALA A 289 -17.57 -18.20 -1.31
CA ALA A 289 -17.07 -19.55 -1.01
C ALA A 289 -15.91 -19.57 0.00
N PHE A 290 -15.16 -18.48 0.10
CA PHE A 290 -13.96 -18.38 0.92
C PHE A 290 -14.09 -17.28 1.97
N SER A 291 -13.45 -17.51 3.13
CA SER A 291 -13.36 -16.50 4.20
C SER A 291 -12.58 -15.28 3.75
N VAL A 292 -11.48 -15.51 3.01
CA VAL A 292 -10.60 -14.53 2.39
C VAL A 292 -9.88 -15.16 1.19
N LEU A 293 -9.34 -14.32 0.31
CA LEU A 293 -8.40 -14.74 -0.73
C LEU A 293 -6.97 -14.45 -0.28
N LEU A 294 -6.05 -15.32 -0.62
CA LEU A 294 -4.62 -15.20 -0.30
C LEU A 294 -3.77 -15.23 -1.55
N LEU A 295 -2.72 -14.44 -1.56
CA LEU A 295 -1.68 -14.47 -2.59
C LEU A 295 -0.41 -13.77 -2.07
N PRO A 296 0.76 -13.92 -2.72
CA PRO A 296 1.92 -13.08 -2.41
C PRO A 296 1.60 -11.60 -2.65
N THR A 297 2.17 -10.70 -1.85
CA THR A 297 2.07 -9.25 -2.13
C THR A 297 2.96 -8.87 -3.31
N LEU A 298 4.16 -9.44 -3.37
CA LEU A 298 5.11 -9.32 -4.48
C LEU A 298 5.37 -10.71 -5.06
N PRO A 299 5.66 -10.84 -6.36
CA PRO A 299 5.93 -12.15 -6.97
C PRO A 299 7.32 -12.71 -6.63
N ASP A 300 8.23 -11.87 -6.13
CA ASP A 300 9.61 -12.17 -5.76
C ASP A 300 10.09 -11.16 -4.70
N LEU A 301 11.33 -11.28 -4.25
CA LEU A 301 12.00 -10.25 -3.44
C LEU A 301 12.02 -8.91 -4.17
N PRO A 302 11.99 -7.77 -3.44
CA PRO A 302 12.12 -6.46 -4.05
C PRO A 302 13.39 -6.37 -4.90
N PRO A 303 13.38 -5.69 -6.06
CA PRO A 303 14.58 -5.49 -6.86
C PRO A 303 15.65 -4.71 -6.07
N THR A 304 16.92 -4.94 -6.41
CA THR A 304 18.00 -4.11 -5.88
C THR A 304 17.88 -2.67 -6.41
N LEU A 305 18.48 -1.72 -5.68
CA LEU A 305 18.54 -0.33 -6.13
C LEU A 305 19.18 -0.20 -7.53
N ALA A 306 20.22 -1.00 -7.80
CA ALA A 306 20.88 -1.03 -9.10
C ALA A 306 19.94 -1.53 -10.21
N GLN A 307 19.22 -2.64 -9.98
CA GLN A 307 18.21 -3.15 -10.93
C GLN A 307 17.11 -2.13 -11.19
N ALA A 308 16.64 -1.47 -10.13
CA ALA A 308 15.58 -0.48 -10.27
C ALA A 308 16.01 0.76 -11.06
N ARG A 309 17.24 1.24 -10.86
CA ARG A 309 17.79 2.38 -11.63
C ARG A 309 18.07 2.06 -13.09
N ASN A 310 18.36 0.80 -13.40
CA ASN A 310 18.62 0.33 -14.77
C ASN A 310 17.34 -0.05 -15.54
N GLY A 311 16.15 0.24 -15.01
CA GLY A 311 14.89 -0.04 -15.70
C GLY A 311 14.55 -1.53 -15.83
N SER A 312 14.99 -2.36 -14.90
CA SER A 312 14.75 -3.82 -14.91
C SER A 312 13.25 -4.16 -14.94
N GLN A 313 12.90 -5.23 -15.65
CA GLN A 313 11.54 -5.80 -15.63
C GLN A 313 11.04 -6.16 -14.22
N ALA A 314 11.95 -6.40 -13.28
CA ALA A 314 11.60 -6.63 -11.88
C ALA A 314 10.80 -5.48 -11.25
N VAL A 315 11.00 -4.23 -11.71
CA VAL A 315 10.21 -3.07 -11.28
C VAL A 315 8.77 -3.16 -11.76
N ALA A 316 8.56 -3.54 -13.02
CA ALA A 316 7.21 -3.76 -13.58
C ALA A 316 6.48 -4.90 -12.84
N GLY A 317 7.23 -5.90 -12.36
CA GLY A 317 6.74 -7.03 -11.57
C GLY A 317 6.26 -6.68 -10.15
N MET A 318 6.46 -5.47 -9.64
CA MET A 318 6.11 -5.14 -8.25
C MET A 318 4.60 -4.88 -8.01
N THR A 319 3.78 -4.70 -9.02
CA THR A 319 2.37 -4.31 -8.85
C THR A 319 1.31 -5.28 -9.39
N PRO A 320 1.64 -6.34 -10.15
CA PRO A 320 0.62 -7.21 -10.74
C PRO A 320 -0.29 -7.87 -9.70
N LEU A 321 0.22 -8.17 -8.52
CA LEU A 321 -0.51 -8.90 -7.48
C LEU A 321 -1.31 -7.97 -6.53
N VAL A 322 -1.13 -6.67 -6.60
CA VAL A 322 -1.79 -5.70 -5.70
C VAL A 322 -2.78 -4.79 -6.41
N ARG A 323 -2.46 -4.30 -7.61
CA ARG A 323 -3.29 -3.34 -8.35
C ARG A 323 -4.71 -3.83 -8.68
N PRO A 324 -4.97 -5.12 -9.00
CA PRO A 324 -6.32 -5.61 -9.24
C PRO A 324 -7.28 -5.32 -8.07
N PHE A 325 -6.79 -5.32 -6.83
CA PHE A 325 -7.62 -5.04 -5.65
C PHE A 325 -7.81 -3.55 -5.35
N ASN A 326 -7.05 -2.66 -6.00
CA ASN A 326 -7.44 -1.24 -6.08
C ASN A 326 -8.60 -1.09 -7.06
N LEU A 327 -8.51 -1.72 -8.24
CA LEU A 327 -9.55 -1.66 -9.25
C LEU A 327 -10.89 -2.15 -8.71
N SER A 328 -10.90 -3.29 -8.04
CA SER A 328 -12.12 -3.87 -7.48
C SER A 328 -12.61 -3.23 -6.17
N GLY A 329 -11.77 -2.41 -5.51
CA GLY A 329 -12.12 -1.71 -4.27
C GLY A 329 -12.13 -2.57 -2.99
N HIS A 330 -11.76 -3.85 -3.06
CA HIS A 330 -11.74 -4.76 -1.91
C HIS A 330 -10.64 -4.39 -0.91
N PRO A 331 -10.84 -4.59 0.41
CA PRO A 331 -9.79 -4.43 1.39
C PRO A 331 -8.70 -5.48 1.17
N ALA A 332 -7.45 -5.06 1.29
CA ALA A 332 -6.29 -5.94 1.10
C ALA A 332 -5.17 -5.59 2.09
N LEU A 333 -4.77 -6.57 2.88
CA LEU A 333 -3.79 -6.48 3.95
C LEU A 333 -2.53 -7.25 3.55
N THR A 334 -1.36 -6.66 3.71
CA THR A 334 -0.08 -7.36 3.68
C THR A 334 0.34 -7.70 5.09
N VAL A 335 0.61 -8.99 5.35
CA VAL A 335 1.17 -9.48 6.62
C VAL A 335 2.57 -10.02 6.35
N PRO A 336 3.59 -9.62 7.14
CA PRO A 336 4.95 -10.10 6.97
C PRO A 336 5.09 -11.57 7.41
N VAL A 337 5.72 -12.38 6.58
CA VAL A 337 6.10 -13.78 6.84
C VAL A 337 7.61 -13.89 6.79
N THR A 338 8.24 -14.37 7.87
CA THR A 338 9.70 -14.52 7.94
C THR A 338 10.16 -15.74 7.16
N LEU A 339 11.15 -15.57 6.30
CA LEU A 339 11.83 -16.67 5.61
C LEU A 339 12.87 -17.31 6.55
N VAL A 340 12.76 -18.60 6.78
CA VAL A 340 13.61 -19.34 7.73
C VAL A 340 15.09 -19.20 7.39
N ASP A 341 15.46 -19.33 6.11
CA ASP A 341 16.86 -19.40 5.68
C ASP A 341 17.59 -18.04 5.72
N SER A 342 16.87 -16.93 5.51
CA SER A 342 17.48 -15.59 5.36
C SER A 342 17.11 -14.61 6.46
N GLY A 343 16.07 -14.88 7.22
CA GLY A 343 15.47 -13.94 8.17
C GLY A 343 14.77 -12.75 7.51
N LEU A 344 14.80 -12.64 6.18
CA LEU A 344 14.04 -11.62 5.45
C LEU A 344 12.54 -11.91 5.58
N LYS A 345 11.75 -10.85 5.57
CA LYS A 345 10.29 -10.97 5.57
C LYS A 345 9.74 -10.68 4.19
N VAL A 346 8.77 -11.49 3.79
CA VAL A 346 7.98 -11.33 2.55
C VAL A 346 6.52 -11.10 2.89
N GLY A 347 5.75 -10.51 1.97
CA GLY A 347 4.35 -10.18 2.22
C GLY A 347 3.39 -11.28 1.78
N LEU A 348 2.57 -11.81 2.68
CA LEU A 348 1.34 -12.52 2.35
C LEU A 348 0.19 -11.52 2.29
N GLN A 349 -0.51 -11.44 1.17
CA GLN A 349 -1.66 -10.56 0.99
C GLN A 349 -2.96 -11.31 1.31
N ILE A 350 -3.78 -10.71 2.19
CA ILE A 350 -5.11 -11.18 2.58
C ILE A 350 -6.14 -10.21 2.00
N VAL A 351 -7.04 -10.72 1.15
CA VAL A 351 -8.11 -9.92 0.52
C VAL A 351 -9.46 -10.38 1.05
N GLY A 352 -10.27 -9.45 1.53
CA GLY A 352 -11.59 -9.73 2.10
C GLY A 352 -12.74 -9.05 1.36
N ARG A 353 -13.97 -9.29 1.85
CA ARG A 353 -15.17 -8.63 1.33
C ARG A 353 -15.13 -7.14 1.60
N LYS A 354 -15.69 -6.36 0.70
CA LYS A 354 -15.89 -4.91 0.89
C LYS A 354 -16.67 -4.64 2.17
N GLY A 355 -16.17 -3.68 2.96
CA GLY A 355 -16.76 -3.32 4.25
C GLY A 355 -16.47 -4.30 5.39
N GLN A 356 -15.66 -5.35 5.18
CA GLN A 356 -15.25 -6.29 6.22
C GLN A 356 -13.76 -6.16 6.58
N ASP A 357 -13.29 -4.94 6.70
CA ASP A 357 -11.90 -4.63 7.05
C ASP A 357 -11.52 -5.19 8.43
N GLU A 358 -12.46 -5.20 9.38
CA GLU A 358 -12.30 -5.80 10.71
C GLU A 358 -11.98 -7.29 10.64
N TRP A 359 -12.67 -8.01 9.74
CA TRP A 359 -12.44 -9.42 9.51
C TRP A 359 -11.07 -9.70 8.91
N VAL A 360 -10.67 -8.90 7.93
CA VAL A 360 -9.32 -8.98 7.32
C VAL A 360 -8.24 -8.74 8.38
N CYS A 361 -8.43 -7.74 9.24
CA CYS A 361 -7.51 -7.44 10.32
C CYS A 361 -7.46 -8.56 11.38
N ALA A 362 -8.62 -9.15 11.73
CA ALA A 362 -8.70 -10.25 12.69
C ALA A 362 -7.93 -11.49 12.19
N LEU A 363 -8.11 -11.85 10.92
CA LEU A 363 -7.38 -12.96 10.31
C LEU A 363 -5.88 -12.65 10.16
N GLY A 364 -5.52 -11.42 9.82
CA GLY A 364 -4.12 -10.98 9.81
C GLY A 364 -3.45 -11.11 11.18
N ALA A 365 -4.16 -10.75 12.25
CA ALA A 365 -3.66 -10.91 13.62
C ALA A 365 -3.49 -12.38 14.02
N GLN A 366 -4.45 -13.23 13.69
CA GLN A 366 -4.35 -14.68 13.92
C GLN A 366 -3.16 -15.28 13.16
N LEU A 367 -2.98 -14.94 11.89
CA LEU A 367 -1.86 -15.40 11.08
C LEU A 367 -0.52 -14.97 11.68
N GLN A 368 -0.39 -13.69 12.06
CA GLN A 368 0.84 -13.19 12.68
C GLN A 368 1.17 -13.92 13.98
N GLN A 369 0.19 -14.18 14.84
CA GLN A 369 0.37 -14.95 16.08
C GLN A 369 0.85 -16.38 15.80
N SER A 370 0.25 -17.06 14.82
CA SER A 370 0.63 -18.42 14.44
C SER A 370 2.06 -18.50 13.90
N ILE A 371 2.46 -17.55 13.05
CA ILE A 371 3.84 -17.46 12.53
C ILE A 371 4.83 -17.27 13.68
N THR A 372 4.54 -16.37 14.63
CA THR A 372 5.45 -16.07 15.76
C THR A 372 5.57 -17.25 16.73
N ALA A 373 4.52 -18.05 16.89
CA ALA A 373 4.54 -19.22 17.77
C ALA A 373 5.35 -20.41 17.22
N HIS A 374 5.63 -20.43 15.91
CA HIS A 374 6.36 -21.50 15.24
C HIS A 374 7.82 -21.11 14.88
N GLN A 375 8.25 -19.87 15.18
CA GLN A 375 9.62 -19.36 15.10
C GLN A 375 10.34 -19.46 16.44
#